data_612f5b4c752f744c0e993b07651a3c87
#
_entry.id   612f5b4c752f744c0e993b07651a3c87
#
_cell.length_a   1.000
_cell.length_b   1.000
_cell.length_c   1.000
_cell.angle_alpha   90.00
_cell.angle_beta   90.00
_cell.angle_gamma   90.00
#
_symmetry.space_group_name_H-M   'P 1'
#
loop_
_entity.id
_entity.type
_entity.pdbx_description
1 polymer ?
#
loop_
_entity_poly.entity_id
_entity_poly.type
_entity_poly.pdbx_seq_one_letter_code
_entity_poly.pdbx_strand_id
1 'polypeptide(L)'
;MPSIIVPARIASTRFPGKLLYEVRGKPIILWTAERILNVAPEFPLYFAVDDDALERCLSEAGFTAIRTCAEQPSGTDRLAEANAAIGAPAVINVQGDEPLVTGEQIRALAAGIEGEAAIATLAVPFVRPQDFANPNQVKVVRDREGYALYFSRSAMPFARDTGGQVDAAWLAQNLCYRHLGLYAYLS
;
A
#
# COMPACT_ATOMS: atom_id res chain seq x y z
N MET A 1 -15.00 13.18 -0.60
CA MET A 1 -14.17 12.36 -1.52
C MET A 1 -12.87 12.04 -0.79
N PRO A 2 -12.38 10.81 -0.79
CA PRO A 2 -11.11 10.46 -0.18
C PRO A 2 -9.93 11.16 -0.88
N SER A 3 -8.81 11.34 -0.16
CA SER A 3 -7.56 11.84 -0.72
C SER A 3 -6.50 10.74 -0.71
N ILE A 4 -5.65 10.70 -1.72
CA ILE A 4 -4.48 9.82 -1.72
C ILE A 4 -3.37 10.54 -0.96
N ILE A 5 -2.82 9.87 0.06
CA ILE A 5 -1.65 10.36 0.78
C ILE A 5 -0.56 9.28 0.69
N VAL A 6 0.59 9.67 0.17
CA VAL A 6 1.76 8.80 -0.02
C VAL A 6 2.75 9.06 1.11
N PRO A 7 2.94 8.13 2.06
CA PRO A 7 3.97 8.29 3.07
C PRO A 7 5.35 8.14 2.43
N ALA A 8 6.22 9.12 2.62
CA ALA A 8 7.56 9.15 2.06
C ALA A 8 8.56 9.50 3.15
N ARG A 9 9.42 8.53 3.50
CA ARG A 9 10.51 8.70 4.46
C ARG A 9 11.86 8.48 3.80
N ILE A 10 12.84 9.29 4.18
CA ILE A 10 14.19 9.12 3.67
C ILE A 10 14.88 7.90 4.28
N ALA A 11 14.58 7.62 5.55
CA ALA A 11 15.13 6.48 6.27
C ALA A 11 14.49 5.17 5.79
N SER A 12 15.31 4.29 5.23
CA SER A 12 14.96 2.92 4.89
C SER A 12 16.09 2.00 5.34
N THR A 13 15.79 1.04 6.21
CA THR A 13 16.79 0.13 6.79
C THR A 13 17.45 -0.78 5.75
N ARG A 14 16.72 -1.23 4.75
CA ARG A 14 17.21 -2.13 3.70
C ARG A 14 17.87 -1.41 2.53
N PHE A 15 17.43 -0.22 2.20
CA PHE A 15 17.96 0.59 1.11
C PHE A 15 17.77 2.09 1.45
N PRO A 16 18.77 2.73 2.11
CA PRO A 16 18.69 4.15 2.45
C PRO A 16 18.49 5.03 1.22
N GLY A 17 17.62 6.03 1.33
CA GLY A 17 17.34 6.95 0.23
C GLY A 17 16.58 6.33 -0.96
N LYS A 18 15.96 5.16 -0.80
CA LYS A 18 15.28 4.40 -1.86
C LYS A 18 14.37 5.26 -2.73
N LEU A 19 13.59 6.15 -2.12
CA LEU A 19 12.59 6.96 -2.84
C LEU A 19 13.24 7.99 -3.77
N LEU A 20 14.44 8.46 -3.45
CA LEU A 20 15.23 9.37 -4.28
C LEU A 20 16.19 8.63 -5.23
N TYR A 21 16.28 7.29 -5.14
CA TYR A 21 17.10 6.52 -6.08
C TYR A 21 16.54 6.66 -7.49
N GLU A 22 17.42 6.99 -8.43
CA GLU A 22 17.04 7.22 -9.81
C GLU A 22 16.99 5.92 -10.62
N VAL A 23 15.86 5.73 -11.28
CA VAL A 23 15.67 4.72 -12.31
C VAL A 23 15.42 5.43 -13.62
N ARG A 24 16.29 5.22 -14.61
CA ARG A 24 16.23 5.91 -15.91
C ARG A 24 16.24 7.45 -15.79
N GLY A 25 17.05 7.97 -14.86
CA GLY A 25 17.22 9.42 -14.65
C GLY A 25 16.04 10.09 -13.91
N LYS A 26 15.18 9.32 -13.24
CA LYS A 26 14.06 9.86 -12.47
C LYS A 26 13.94 9.14 -11.11
N PRO A 27 13.81 9.84 -9.97
CA PRO A 27 13.56 9.28 -8.66
C PRO A 27 12.34 8.34 -8.62
N ILE A 28 12.42 7.26 -7.85
CA ILE A 28 11.33 6.27 -7.73
C ILE A 28 10.02 6.94 -7.28
N ILE A 29 10.09 7.90 -6.34
CA ILE A 29 8.91 8.59 -5.85
C ILE A 29 8.17 9.35 -6.95
N LEU A 30 8.89 9.93 -7.93
CA LEU A 30 8.27 10.64 -9.06
C LEU A 30 7.63 9.67 -10.06
N TRP A 31 8.17 8.46 -10.23
CA TRP A 31 7.49 7.41 -11.00
C TRP A 31 6.15 7.04 -10.37
N THR A 32 6.13 6.90 -9.03
CA THR A 32 4.89 6.61 -8.30
C THR A 32 3.91 7.78 -8.37
N ALA A 33 4.38 9.02 -8.21
CA ALA A 33 3.56 10.22 -8.27
C ALA A 33 2.85 10.38 -9.62
N GLU A 34 3.62 10.32 -10.71
CA GLU A 34 3.07 10.39 -12.07
C GLU A 34 2.13 9.23 -12.39
N ARG A 35 2.46 8.03 -11.89
CA ARG A 35 1.59 6.86 -12.06
C ARG A 35 0.24 7.08 -11.43
N ILE A 36 0.20 7.52 -10.16
CA ILE A 36 -1.06 7.80 -9.45
C ILE A 36 -1.85 8.86 -10.18
N LEU A 37 -1.23 9.99 -10.55
CA LEU A 37 -1.89 11.08 -11.27
C LEU A 37 -2.51 10.62 -12.59
N ASN A 38 -1.83 9.72 -13.31
CA ASN A 38 -2.31 9.21 -14.60
C ASN A 38 -3.44 8.19 -14.48
N VAL A 39 -3.45 7.36 -13.42
CA VAL A 39 -4.42 6.24 -13.31
C VAL A 39 -5.62 6.55 -12.42
N ALA A 40 -5.52 7.58 -11.57
CA ALA A 40 -6.57 7.97 -10.62
C ALA A 40 -6.61 9.50 -10.43
N PRO A 41 -6.74 10.30 -11.52
CA PRO A 41 -6.67 11.77 -11.48
C PRO A 41 -7.84 12.42 -10.73
N GLU A 42 -8.90 11.67 -10.46
CA GLU A 42 -10.07 12.13 -9.72
C GLU A 42 -9.82 12.32 -8.23
N PHE A 43 -8.76 11.70 -7.66
CA PHE A 43 -8.45 11.82 -6.24
C PHE A 43 -7.35 12.87 -6.00
N PRO A 44 -7.55 13.81 -5.05
CA PRO A 44 -6.46 14.68 -4.61
C PRO A 44 -5.25 13.89 -4.12
N LEU A 45 -4.04 14.27 -4.55
CA LEU A 45 -2.79 13.58 -4.27
C LEU A 45 -1.87 14.44 -3.41
N TYR A 46 -1.40 13.89 -2.29
CA TYR A 46 -0.49 14.51 -1.35
C TYR A 46 0.64 13.54 -0.96
N PHE A 47 1.77 14.10 -0.54
CA PHE A 47 2.93 13.34 -0.06
C PHE A 47 3.27 13.76 1.37
N ALA A 48 3.24 12.81 2.29
CA ALA A 48 3.63 13.04 3.68
C ALA A 48 5.13 12.74 3.84
N VAL A 49 5.94 13.78 3.95
CA VAL A 49 7.41 13.70 3.89
C VAL A 49 8.07 14.05 5.23
N ASP A 50 9.25 13.47 5.49
CA ASP A 50 10.05 13.72 6.70
C ASP A 50 11.40 14.41 6.42
N ASP A 51 11.70 14.67 5.15
CA ASP A 51 13.03 15.11 4.74
C ASP A 51 12.97 16.22 3.67
N ASP A 52 13.88 17.20 3.75
CA ASP A 52 13.92 18.36 2.85
C ASP A 52 14.22 17.95 1.39
N ALA A 53 15.00 16.89 1.17
CA ALA A 53 15.32 16.43 -0.18
C ALA A 53 14.10 15.80 -0.85
N LEU A 54 13.27 15.06 -0.10
CA LEU A 54 12.00 14.51 -0.58
C LEU A 54 11.00 15.63 -0.88
N GLU A 55 10.88 16.59 0.03
CA GLU A 55 9.99 17.74 -0.14
C GLU A 55 10.36 18.56 -1.39
N ARG A 56 11.66 18.88 -1.55
CA ARG A 56 12.16 19.62 -2.70
C ARG A 56 11.92 18.85 -4.00
N CYS A 57 12.29 17.56 -4.04
CA CYS A 57 12.10 16.71 -5.23
C CYS A 57 10.66 16.70 -5.72
N LEU A 58 9.69 16.58 -4.81
CA LEU A 58 8.27 16.56 -5.13
C LEU A 58 7.76 17.94 -5.54
N SER A 59 8.13 19.00 -4.79
CA SER A 59 7.68 20.36 -5.06
C SER A 59 8.20 20.90 -6.39
N GLU A 60 9.47 20.64 -6.73
CA GLU A 60 10.05 21.00 -8.03
C GLU A 60 9.35 20.28 -9.21
N ALA A 61 8.80 19.10 -8.96
CA ALA A 61 7.99 18.35 -9.94
C ALA A 61 6.50 18.73 -9.92
N GLY A 62 6.08 19.73 -9.11
CA GLY A 62 4.70 20.22 -9.07
C GLY A 62 3.76 19.43 -8.18
N PHE A 63 4.26 18.53 -7.32
CA PHE A 63 3.46 17.77 -6.37
C PHE A 63 3.38 18.44 -4.99
N THR A 64 2.26 18.29 -4.30
CA THR A 64 2.05 18.83 -2.96
C THR A 64 2.66 17.91 -1.90
N ALA A 65 3.73 18.38 -1.25
CA ALA A 65 4.34 17.72 -0.11
C ALA A 65 3.87 18.37 1.20
N ILE A 66 3.56 17.55 2.20
CA ILE A 66 3.19 17.96 3.55
C ILE A 66 4.29 17.49 4.49
N ARG A 67 4.92 18.41 5.17
CA ARG A 67 5.96 18.09 6.15
C ARG A 67 5.34 17.44 7.37
N THR A 68 5.94 16.33 7.80
CA THR A 68 5.55 15.56 8.97
C THR A 68 6.75 15.29 9.87
N CYS A 69 6.52 14.98 11.15
CA CYS A 69 7.57 14.64 12.08
C CYS A 69 8.41 13.47 11.57
N ALA A 70 9.74 13.57 11.68
CA ALA A 70 10.67 12.52 11.26
C ALA A 70 10.53 11.26 12.13
N GLU A 71 10.17 11.42 13.40
CA GLU A 71 10.12 10.38 14.42
C GLU A 71 8.78 9.63 14.48
N GLN A 72 7.95 9.73 13.44
CA GLN A 72 6.69 9.00 13.39
C GLN A 72 6.93 7.48 13.48
N PRO A 73 6.25 6.75 14.41
CA PRO A 73 6.51 5.34 14.67
C PRO A 73 6.13 4.44 13.48
N SER A 74 5.15 4.88 12.68
CA SER A 74 4.70 4.12 11.50
C SER A 74 4.32 5.03 10.32
N GLY A 75 4.15 4.42 9.15
CA GLY A 75 3.59 5.09 7.97
C GLY A 75 2.15 5.57 8.21
N THR A 76 1.37 4.85 9.00
CA THR A 76 -0.02 5.20 9.32
C THR A 76 -0.08 6.45 10.22
N ASP A 77 0.79 6.57 11.21
CA ASP A 77 0.86 7.77 12.06
C ASP A 77 1.24 9.01 11.23
N ARG A 78 2.16 8.85 10.28
CA ARG A 78 2.52 9.90 9.32
C ARG A 78 1.35 10.36 8.47
N LEU A 79 0.51 9.41 8.01
CA LEU A 79 -0.71 9.73 7.26
C LEU A 79 -1.70 10.50 8.11
N ALA A 80 -1.87 10.12 9.38
CA ALA A 80 -2.77 10.80 10.31
C ALA A 80 -2.33 12.24 10.55
N GLU A 81 -1.02 12.48 10.76
CA GLU A 81 -0.44 13.82 10.91
C GLU A 81 -0.68 14.67 9.64
N ALA A 82 -0.38 14.13 8.46
CA ALA A 82 -0.61 14.84 7.20
C ALA A 82 -2.09 15.13 6.99
N ASN A 83 -2.97 14.18 7.30
CA ASN A 83 -4.42 14.36 7.15
C ASN A 83 -4.99 15.38 8.12
N ALA A 84 -4.39 15.59 9.27
CA ALA A 84 -4.79 16.67 10.18
C ALA A 84 -4.68 18.06 9.53
N ALA A 85 -3.72 18.24 8.61
CA ALA A 85 -3.58 19.48 7.83
C ALA A 85 -4.47 19.54 6.58
N ILE A 86 -4.79 18.37 5.99
CA ILE A 86 -5.59 18.26 4.77
C ILE A 86 -7.10 18.28 5.08
N GLY A 87 -7.52 17.59 6.13
CA GLY A 87 -8.93 17.47 6.52
C GLY A 87 -9.74 16.58 5.60
N ALA A 88 -9.14 15.60 4.93
CA ALA A 88 -9.88 14.67 4.09
C ALA A 88 -10.73 13.71 4.94
N PRO A 89 -11.99 13.42 4.52
CA PRO A 89 -12.88 12.52 5.27
C PRO A 89 -12.42 11.06 5.23
N ALA A 90 -11.56 10.72 4.30
CA ALA A 90 -10.93 9.40 4.18
C ALA A 90 -9.59 9.51 3.45
N VAL A 91 -8.68 8.59 3.75
CA VAL A 91 -7.31 8.56 3.19
C VAL A 91 -7.07 7.24 2.49
N ILE A 92 -6.60 7.30 1.24
CA ILE A 92 -6.07 6.15 0.51
C ILE A 92 -4.54 6.19 0.63
N ASN A 93 -3.97 5.15 1.21
CA ASN A 93 -2.53 4.99 1.42
C ASN A 93 -1.92 4.19 0.27
N VAL A 94 -1.13 4.85 -0.57
CA VAL A 94 -0.28 4.22 -1.58
C VAL A 94 1.17 4.41 -1.17
N GLN A 95 1.97 3.33 -1.18
CA GLN A 95 3.38 3.43 -0.78
C GLN A 95 4.20 4.20 -1.84
N GLY A 96 5.15 5.01 -1.40
CA GLY A 96 6.01 5.82 -2.29
C GLY A 96 6.87 5.02 -3.26
N ASP A 97 7.01 3.72 -3.04
CA ASP A 97 7.75 2.76 -3.87
C ASP A 97 6.87 1.78 -4.67
N GLU A 98 5.62 2.18 -4.95
CA GLU A 98 4.66 1.41 -5.75
C GLU A 98 4.39 2.04 -7.14
N PRO A 99 5.41 2.12 -8.01
CA PRO A 99 5.27 2.78 -9.33
C PRO A 99 4.37 2.01 -10.30
N LEU A 100 3.92 0.81 -9.93
CA LEU A 100 3.03 -0.03 -10.73
C LEU A 100 1.60 -0.09 -10.21
N VAL A 101 1.24 0.73 -9.22
CA VAL A 101 -0.13 0.82 -8.72
C VAL A 101 -1.12 1.09 -9.86
N THR A 102 -2.31 0.49 -9.80
CA THR A 102 -3.34 0.64 -10.82
C THR A 102 -4.51 1.48 -10.32
N GLY A 103 -5.20 2.17 -11.22
CA GLY A 103 -6.42 2.91 -10.88
C GLY A 103 -7.54 2.03 -10.35
N GLU A 104 -7.60 0.77 -10.80
CA GLU A 104 -8.53 -0.23 -10.29
C GLU A 104 -8.27 -0.53 -8.80
N GLN A 105 -7.01 -0.70 -8.41
CA GLN A 105 -6.64 -0.89 -7.01
C GLN A 105 -7.04 0.30 -6.13
N ILE A 106 -6.78 1.52 -6.60
CA ILE A 106 -7.12 2.75 -5.87
C ILE A 106 -8.65 2.89 -5.72
N ARG A 107 -9.42 2.67 -6.79
CA ARG A 107 -10.89 2.73 -6.75
C ARG A 107 -11.49 1.62 -5.90
N ALA A 108 -10.91 0.42 -5.92
CA ALA A 108 -11.37 -0.67 -5.05
C ALA A 108 -11.17 -0.35 -3.56
N LEU A 109 -10.07 0.33 -3.20
CA LEU A 109 -9.86 0.82 -1.83
C LEU A 109 -10.88 1.90 -1.45
N ALA A 110 -11.14 2.86 -2.33
CA ALA A 110 -12.14 3.90 -2.10
C ALA A 110 -13.53 3.29 -1.86
N ALA A 111 -13.95 2.35 -2.72
CA ALA A 111 -15.22 1.66 -2.57
C ALA A 111 -15.30 0.81 -1.28
N GLY A 112 -14.18 0.23 -0.85
CA GLY A 112 -14.12 -0.59 0.37
C GLY A 112 -14.40 0.15 1.67
N ILE A 113 -14.35 1.48 1.67
CA ILE A 113 -14.66 2.34 2.84
C ILE A 113 -15.98 3.13 2.71
N GLU A 114 -16.76 2.89 1.66
CA GLU A 114 -18.08 3.51 1.50
C GLU A 114 -19.17 2.87 2.38
N GLY A 115 -18.87 1.68 2.98
CA GLY A 115 -19.76 0.95 3.86
C GLY A 115 -19.46 1.17 5.34
N GLU A 116 -19.61 0.11 6.13
CA GLU A 116 -19.38 0.11 7.58
C GLU A 116 -17.90 -0.06 7.98
N ALA A 117 -17.04 -0.43 7.03
CA ALA A 117 -15.63 -0.71 7.30
C ALA A 117 -14.85 0.59 7.49
N ALA A 118 -14.24 0.77 8.66
CA ALA A 118 -13.34 1.90 8.94
C ALA A 118 -11.99 1.79 8.19
N ILE A 119 -11.60 0.58 7.81
CA ILE A 119 -10.33 0.28 7.11
C ILE A 119 -10.60 -0.70 5.99
N ALA A 120 -10.10 -0.39 4.79
CA ALA A 120 -10.06 -1.32 3.67
C ALA A 120 -8.62 -1.62 3.25
N THR A 121 -8.39 -2.83 2.76
CA THR A 121 -7.12 -3.24 2.14
C THR A 121 -7.40 -4.19 0.99
N LEU A 122 -6.37 -4.55 0.22
CA LEU A 122 -6.50 -5.39 -0.94
C LEU A 122 -5.88 -6.76 -0.74
N ALA A 123 -6.50 -7.76 -1.36
CA ALA A 123 -5.96 -9.11 -1.42
C ALA A 123 -6.18 -9.71 -2.80
N VAL A 124 -5.22 -10.53 -3.25
CA VAL A 124 -5.29 -11.27 -4.51
C VAL A 124 -5.05 -12.75 -4.26
N PRO A 125 -5.67 -13.66 -5.03
CA PRO A 125 -5.39 -15.08 -4.90
C PRO A 125 -3.92 -15.42 -5.16
N PHE A 126 -3.35 -16.36 -4.41
CA PHE A 126 -2.09 -16.98 -4.78
C PHE A 126 -2.31 -17.93 -5.97
N VAL A 127 -1.42 -17.83 -6.96
CA VAL A 127 -1.44 -18.70 -8.14
C VAL A 127 -0.19 -19.57 -8.25
N ARG A 128 0.91 -19.19 -7.58
CA ARG A 128 2.18 -19.89 -7.61
C ARG A 128 2.53 -20.45 -6.23
N PRO A 129 2.81 -21.76 -6.09
CA PRO A 129 3.14 -22.40 -4.82
C PRO A 129 4.34 -21.76 -4.11
N GLN A 130 5.38 -21.36 -4.85
CA GLN A 130 6.56 -20.73 -4.30
C GLN A 130 6.26 -19.35 -3.68
N ASP A 131 5.28 -18.62 -4.21
CA ASP A 131 4.85 -17.34 -3.63
C ASP A 131 4.07 -17.56 -2.34
N PHE A 132 3.24 -18.61 -2.30
CA PHE A 132 2.49 -19.00 -1.10
C PHE A 132 3.43 -19.43 0.03
N ALA A 133 4.49 -20.16 -0.27
CA ALA A 133 5.49 -20.57 0.71
C ALA A 133 6.40 -19.41 1.17
N ASN A 134 6.51 -18.32 0.39
CA ASN A 134 7.43 -17.21 0.66
C ASN A 134 6.95 -16.37 1.86
N PRO A 135 7.72 -16.25 2.96
CA PRO A 135 7.34 -15.47 4.15
C PRO A 135 7.31 -13.95 3.90
N ASN A 136 7.91 -13.46 2.81
CA ASN A 136 7.83 -12.06 2.43
C ASN A 136 6.49 -11.68 1.78
N GLN A 137 5.70 -12.68 1.36
CA GLN A 137 4.36 -12.50 0.86
C GLN A 137 3.34 -12.79 1.98
N VAL A 138 2.73 -11.75 2.51
CA VAL A 138 1.80 -11.86 3.63
C VAL A 138 0.51 -12.55 3.16
N LYS A 139 0.06 -13.56 3.91
CA LYS A 139 -1.23 -14.24 3.71
C LYS A 139 -2.29 -13.50 4.50
N VAL A 140 -3.51 -13.49 3.99
CA VAL A 140 -4.68 -13.00 4.70
C VAL A 140 -5.79 -14.04 4.67
N VAL A 141 -6.36 -14.32 5.83
CA VAL A 141 -7.60 -15.08 5.99
C VAL A 141 -8.74 -14.09 6.11
N ARG A 142 -9.82 -14.33 5.39
CA ARG A 142 -11.03 -13.50 5.43
C ARG A 142 -12.25 -14.36 5.69
N ASP A 143 -13.31 -13.76 6.21
CA ASP A 143 -14.62 -14.36 6.30
C ASP A 143 -15.37 -14.38 4.95
N ARG A 144 -16.62 -14.81 4.96
CA ARG A 144 -17.47 -14.90 3.75
C ARG A 144 -17.90 -13.51 3.25
N GLU A 145 -18.01 -12.55 4.14
CA GLU A 145 -18.36 -11.16 3.87
C GLU A 145 -17.18 -10.35 3.32
N GLY A 146 -15.96 -10.89 3.42
CA GLY A 146 -14.72 -10.27 2.93
C GLY A 146 -13.89 -9.57 4.00
N TYR A 147 -14.32 -9.57 5.26
CA TYR A 147 -13.54 -8.98 6.35
C TYR A 147 -12.30 -9.81 6.68
N ALA A 148 -11.16 -9.14 6.84
CA ALA A 148 -9.92 -9.78 7.23
C ALA A 148 -9.97 -10.25 8.69
N LEU A 149 -9.72 -11.53 8.91
CA LEU A 149 -9.69 -12.15 10.24
C LEU A 149 -8.27 -12.23 10.79
N TYR A 150 -7.27 -12.49 9.90
CA TYR A 150 -5.89 -12.66 10.33
C TYR A 150 -4.90 -12.48 9.18
N PHE A 151 -3.74 -11.89 9.51
CA PHE A 151 -2.61 -11.76 8.59
C PHE A 151 -1.41 -12.54 9.12
N SER A 152 -0.69 -13.25 8.25
CA SER A 152 0.47 -14.03 8.64
C SER A 152 1.53 -14.11 7.54
N ARG A 153 2.78 -14.24 7.97
CA ARG A 153 3.90 -14.59 7.08
C ARG A 153 4.01 -16.10 6.85
N SER A 154 3.44 -16.92 7.75
CA SER A 154 3.36 -18.37 7.58
C SER A 154 2.35 -18.71 6.49
N ALA A 155 2.57 -19.85 5.81
CA ALA A 155 1.60 -20.40 4.87
C ALA A 155 0.29 -20.77 5.61
N MET A 156 -0.83 -20.26 5.16
CA MET A 156 -2.16 -20.48 5.71
C MET A 156 -3.21 -20.58 4.59
N PRO A 157 -4.12 -21.58 4.64
CA PRO A 157 -4.20 -22.69 5.61
C PRO A 157 -3.05 -23.69 5.43
N PHE A 158 -2.82 -24.53 6.45
CA PHE A 158 -1.87 -25.63 6.34
C PHE A 158 -2.48 -26.78 5.55
N ALA A 159 -1.80 -27.21 4.49
CA ALA A 159 -2.24 -28.35 3.66
C ALA A 159 -1.87 -29.66 4.34
N ARG A 160 -2.75 -30.15 5.22
CA ARG A 160 -2.52 -31.34 6.08
C ARG A 160 -2.18 -32.59 5.28
N ASP A 161 -2.95 -32.87 4.24
CA ASP A 161 -2.87 -34.13 3.50
C ASP A 161 -1.59 -34.26 2.65
N THR A 162 -0.92 -33.13 2.41
CA THR A 162 0.35 -33.08 1.66
C THR A 162 1.54 -32.68 2.53
N GLY A 163 1.36 -32.65 3.87
CA GLY A 163 2.42 -32.25 4.80
C GLY A 163 2.83 -30.77 4.64
N GLY A 164 1.92 -29.92 4.18
CA GLY A 164 2.19 -28.49 3.96
C GLY A 164 2.68 -28.14 2.54
N GLN A 165 2.91 -29.13 1.70
CA GLN A 165 3.27 -28.90 0.30
C GLN A 165 2.01 -28.64 -0.53
N VAL A 166 2.03 -27.61 -1.35
CA VAL A 166 0.91 -27.23 -2.20
C VAL A 166 1.36 -27.11 -3.66
N ASP A 167 0.46 -27.42 -4.57
CA ASP A 167 0.61 -27.15 -6.00
C ASP A 167 -0.40 -26.10 -6.47
N ALA A 168 -0.38 -25.76 -7.76
CA ALA A 168 -1.27 -24.77 -8.34
C ALA A 168 -2.74 -25.20 -8.30
N ALA A 169 -3.02 -26.50 -8.42
CA ALA A 169 -4.38 -27.04 -8.38
C ALA A 169 -4.96 -26.90 -6.97
N TRP A 170 -4.16 -27.21 -5.94
CA TRP A 170 -4.55 -27.02 -4.55
C TRP A 170 -4.85 -25.55 -4.24
N LEU A 171 -3.99 -24.60 -4.69
CA LEU A 171 -4.21 -23.17 -4.50
C LEU A 171 -5.51 -22.68 -5.15
N ALA A 172 -5.81 -23.15 -6.36
CA ALA A 172 -7.03 -22.79 -7.08
C ALA A 172 -8.30 -23.26 -6.33
N GLN A 173 -8.24 -24.42 -5.66
CA GLN A 173 -9.37 -24.98 -4.91
C GLN A 173 -9.55 -24.35 -3.53
N ASN A 174 -8.46 -23.88 -2.90
CA ASN A 174 -8.48 -23.43 -1.50
C ASN A 174 -8.50 -21.90 -1.32
N LEU A 175 -8.53 -21.11 -2.39
CA LEU A 175 -8.67 -19.64 -2.39
C LEU A 175 -7.79 -18.94 -1.35
N CYS A 176 -6.49 -19.27 -1.37
CA CYS A 176 -5.52 -18.60 -0.50
C CYS A 176 -5.20 -17.20 -1.02
N TYR A 177 -5.19 -16.18 -0.14
CA TYR A 177 -5.03 -14.80 -0.54
C TYR A 177 -3.70 -14.20 -0.07
N ARG A 178 -3.06 -13.45 -0.98
CA ARG A 178 -1.93 -12.58 -0.70
C ARG A 178 -2.45 -11.18 -0.40
N HIS A 179 -2.07 -10.65 0.75
CA HIS A 179 -2.32 -9.27 1.11
C HIS A 179 -1.42 -8.31 0.29
N LEU A 180 -2.01 -7.22 -0.18
CA LEU A 180 -1.31 -6.10 -0.79
C LEU A 180 -1.25 -4.96 0.24
N GLY A 181 -0.07 -4.35 0.41
CA GLY A 181 0.17 -3.29 1.41
C GLY A 181 -0.40 -1.92 1.05
N LEU A 182 -1.57 -1.91 0.45
CA LEU A 182 -2.35 -0.73 0.09
C LEU A 182 -3.59 -0.66 1.00
N TYR A 183 -3.94 0.51 1.49
CA TYR A 183 -5.03 0.68 2.45
C TYR A 183 -5.88 1.89 2.16
N ALA A 184 -7.11 1.89 2.66
CA ALA A 184 -7.90 3.10 2.86
C ALA A 184 -8.43 3.14 4.30
N TYR A 185 -8.57 4.35 4.83
CA TYR A 185 -9.00 4.62 6.20
C TYR A 185 -10.07 5.70 6.20
N LEU A 186 -11.13 5.53 7.00
CA LEU A 186 -11.97 6.66 7.41
C LEU A 186 -11.21 7.52 8.43
N SER A 187 -11.40 8.84 8.38
CA SER A 187 -10.75 9.80 9.28
C SER A 187 -11.59 10.12 10.49
#